data_95fbb5fad4e4936dc5390187ff45332a
#
_entry.id   95fbb5fad4e4936dc5390187ff45332a
#
_cell.length_a   1.000
_cell.length_b   1.000
_cell.length_c   1.000
_cell.angle_alpha   90.00
_cell.angle_beta   90.00
_cell.angle_gamma   90.00
#
_symmetry.space_group_name_H-M   'P 1'
#
loop_
_entity.id
_entity.type
_entity.pdbx_description
1 polymer ?
#
loop_
_entity_poly.entity_id
_entity_poly.type
_entity_poly.pdbx_seq_one_letter_code
_entity_poly.pdbx_strand_id
1 'polypeptide(L)'
;MKQIEWKTKALRQLRKIKNKQEQQNIYKQVSALVGFPHCENVKKIKTTEMYRLRVGRWRVIFTDSLEIVTIEEVRQRNERTYK
;
A
#
# COMPACT_ATOMS: atom_id res chain seq x y z
N MET A 1 -8.59 -9.78 13.19
CA MET A 1 -8.31 -9.20 11.89
C MET A 1 -8.20 -7.70 11.97
N LYS A 2 -7.34 -7.13 11.16
CA LYS A 2 -7.18 -5.69 11.16
C LYS A 2 -8.18 -5.03 10.24
N GLN A 3 -8.44 -3.76 10.49
CA GLN A 3 -9.27 -2.96 9.59
C GLN A 3 -8.37 -2.16 8.65
N ILE A 4 -8.86 -1.93 7.45
CA ILE A 4 -8.11 -1.17 6.46
C ILE A 4 -8.77 0.19 6.29
N GLU A 5 -7.97 1.24 6.46
CA GLU A 5 -8.43 2.60 6.20
C GLU A 5 -7.57 3.21 5.11
N TRP A 6 -8.22 3.89 4.18
CA TRP A 6 -7.52 4.56 3.09
C TRP A 6 -7.54 6.06 3.34
N LYS A 7 -6.36 6.67 3.32
CA LYS A 7 -6.34 8.12 3.35
C LYS A 7 -6.82 8.67 2.01
N THR A 8 -7.37 9.85 2.05
CA THR A 8 -7.89 10.48 0.84
C THR A 8 -6.84 10.54 -0.25
N LYS A 9 -5.61 10.88 0.13
CA LYS A 9 -4.51 10.94 -0.82
C LYS A 9 -4.30 9.60 -1.51
N ALA A 10 -4.30 8.52 -0.73
CA ALA A 10 -4.07 7.20 -1.28
C ALA A 10 -5.20 6.78 -2.21
N LEU A 11 -6.44 7.08 -1.84
CA LEU A 11 -7.56 6.76 -2.70
C LEU A 11 -7.49 7.52 -4.02
N ARG A 12 -7.09 8.78 -3.97
CA ARG A 12 -6.94 9.55 -5.19
C ARG A 12 -5.88 8.94 -6.08
N GLN A 13 -4.76 8.54 -5.50
CA GLN A 13 -3.69 7.94 -6.27
C GLN A 13 -4.14 6.64 -6.90
N LEU A 14 -4.88 5.85 -6.16
CA LEU A 14 -5.40 4.59 -6.69
C LEU A 14 -6.34 4.86 -7.87
N ARG A 15 -7.21 5.84 -7.73
CA ARG A 15 -8.19 6.14 -8.78
C ARG A 15 -7.55 6.69 -10.05
N LYS A 16 -6.37 7.28 -9.93
CA LYS A 16 -5.69 7.83 -11.08
C LYS A 16 -5.00 6.78 -11.92
N ILE A 17 -4.91 5.56 -11.45
CA ILE A 17 -4.28 4.50 -12.21
C ILE A 17 -5.19 4.15 -13.39
N LYS A 18 -4.65 4.27 -14.59
CA LYS A 18 -5.45 4.09 -15.79
C LYS A 18 -5.76 2.64 -16.10
N ASN A 19 -4.84 1.76 -15.77
CA ASN A 19 -5.04 0.33 -16.02
C ASN A 19 -5.92 -0.26 -14.92
N LYS A 20 -7.12 -0.66 -15.30
CA LYS A 20 -8.06 -1.16 -14.30
C LYS A 20 -7.61 -2.44 -13.67
N GLN A 21 -6.92 -3.29 -14.43
CA GLN A 21 -6.41 -4.52 -13.85
C GLN A 21 -5.42 -4.24 -12.75
N GLU A 22 -4.53 -3.29 -12.97
CA GLU A 22 -3.56 -2.90 -11.93
C GLU A 22 -4.26 -2.31 -10.72
N GLN A 23 -5.26 -1.49 -10.97
CA GLN A 23 -6.02 -0.88 -9.90
C GLN A 23 -6.67 -1.94 -9.02
N GLN A 24 -7.28 -2.93 -9.65
CA GLN A 24 -7.94 -4.00 -8.92
C GLN A 24 -6.95 -4.86 -8.18
N ASN A 25 -5.79 -5.12 -8.79
CA ASN A 25 -4.75 -5.91 -8.12
C ASN A 25 -4.28 -5.22 -6.86
N ILE A 26 -4.08 -3.91 -6.92
CA ILE A 26 -3.66 -3.16 -5.75
C ILE A 26 -4.71 -3.25 -4.66
N TYR A 27 -5.95 -3.03 -5.02
CA TYR A 27 -7.02 -3.08 -4.04
C TYR A 27 -7.10 -4.45 -3.39
N LYS A 28 -6.97 -5.49 -4.20
CA LYS A 28 -7.04 -6.85 -3.70
C LYS A 28 -5.90 -7.15 -2.73
N GLN A 29 -4.68 -6.75 -3.10
CA GLN A 29 -3.53 -6.99 -2.25
C GLN A 29 -3.62 -6.19 -0.96
N VAL A 30 -4.12 -4.97 -1.03
CA VAL A 30 -4.29 -4.16 0.16
C VAL A 30 -5.32 -4.80 1.09
N SER A 31 -6.38 -5.36 0.52
CA SER A 31 -7.39 -6.02 1.35
C SER A 31 -6.80 -7.18 2.13
N ALA A 32 -5.78 -7.82 1.59
CA ALA A 32 -5.15 -8.94 2.28
C ALA A 32 -4.37 -8.48 3.50
N LEU A 33 -4.14 -7.18 3.66
CA LEU A 33 -3.43 -6.66 4.82
C LEU A 33 -4.23 -6.79 6.11
N VAL A 34 -5.48 -7.22 6.03
CA VAL A 34 -6.23 -7.54 7.25
C VAL A 34 -5.52 -8.63 8.03
N GLY A 35 -4.69 -9.43 7.37
CA GLY A 35 -3.92 -10.49 8.03
C GLY A 35 -2.53 -10.05 8.45
N PHE A 36 -2.20 -8.76 8.30
CA PHE A 36 -0.91 -8.25 8.71
C PHE A 36 -0.63 -8.61 10.16
N PRO A 37 0.57 -9.02 10.53
CA PRO A 37 1.81 -8.99 9.74
C PRO A 37 2.08 -10.25 8.90
N HIS A 38 1.15 -11.16 8.82
CA HIS A 38 1.36 -12.41 8.07
C HIS A 38 0.98 -12.20 6.61
N CYS A 39 1.75 -11.36 5.93
CA CYS A 39 1.51 -11.02 4.54
C CYS A 39 2.79 -11.12 3.74
N GLU A 40 2.64 -11.45 2.46
CA GLU A 40 3.78 -11.49 1.56
C GLU A 40 4.01 -10.14 0.94
N ASN A 41 5.23 -9.93 0.44
CA ASN A 41 5.61 -8.73 -0.30
C ASN A 41 5.55 -7.46 0.52
N VAL A 42 5.68 -7.59 1.84
CA VAL A 42 5.66 -6.46 2.74
C VAL A 42 7.03 -6.31 3.39
N LYS A 43 7.54 -5.09 3.40
CA LYS A 43 8.79 -4.79 4.09
C LYS A 43 8.64 -3.50 4.86
N LYS A 44 9.31 -3.46 6.00
CA LYS A 44 9.34 -2.23 6.78
C LYS A 44 10.33 -1.26 6.16
N ILE A 45 9.95 0.00 6.09
CA ILE A 45 10.84 1.04 5.57
C ILE A 45 11.74 1.48 6.70
N LYS A 46 13.05 1.40 6.49
CA LYS A 46 14.04 1.68 7.52
C LYS A 46 13.83 3.05 8.13
N THR A 47 14.06 3.13 9.42
CA THR A 47 14.03 4.37 10.19
C THR A 47 12.67 5.05 10.20
N THR A 48 11.62 4.33 9.86
CA THR A 48 10.27 4.88 9.92
C THR A 48 9.34 3.88 10.56
N GLU A 49 8.09 4.33 10.77
CA GLU A 49 7.05 3.45 11.25
C GLU A 49 6.20 2.94 10.09
N MET A 50 6.68 3.09 8.88
CA MET A 50 5.91 2.74 7.70
C MET A 50 6.35 1.44 7.10
N TYR A 51 5.44 0.83 6.35
CA TYR A 51 5.67 -0.41 5.65
C TYR A 51 5.37 -0.23 4.18
N ARG A 52 5.92 -1.11 3.37
CA ARG A 52 5.76 -1.06 1.93
C ARG A 52 5.24 -2.39 1.43
N LEU A 53 4.13 -2.34 0.71
CA LEU A 53 3.57 -3.51 0.05
C LEU A 53 3.86 -3.38 -1.44
N ARG A 54 4.48 -4.39 -2.01
CA ARG A 54 4.82 -4.39 -3.43
C ARG A 54 3.73 -5.09 -4.24
N VAL A 55 3.18 -4.39 -5.22
CA VAL A 55 2.17 -4.95 -6.12
C VAL A 55 2.60 -4.63 -7.55
N GLY A 56 3.24 -5.58 -8.21
CA GLY A 56 3.75 -5.34 -9.55
C GLY A 56 4.73 -4.18 -9.55
N ARG A 57 4.44 -3.17 -10.36
CA ARG A 57 5.29 -1.99 -10.41
C ARG A 57 4.84 -0.90 -9.44
N TRP A 58 3.93 -1.22 -8.56
CA TRP A 58 3.39 -0.26 -7.61
C TRP A 58 3.87 -0.56 -6.20
N ARG A 59 3.94 0.47 -5.40
CA ARG A 59 4.22 0.35 -3.97
C ARG A 59 3.10 0.99 -3.21
N VAL A 60 2.63 0.30 -2.19
CA VAL A 60 1.61 0.85 -1.30
C VAL A 60 2.27 1.08 0.04
N ILE A 61 2.27 2.31 0.49
CA ILE A 61 2.87 2.69 1.77
C ILE A 61 1.76 2.72 2.81
N PHE A 62 1.99 2.04 3.91
CA PHE A 62 0.97 1.99 4.95
C PHE A 62 1.59 1.97 6.33
N THR A 63 0.77 2.30 7.32
CA THR A 63 1.16 2.23 8.72
C THR A 63 0.23 1.26 9.42
N ASP A 64 0.72 0.72 10.55
CA ASP A 64 -0.05 -0.23 11.34
C ASP A 64 -0.14 0.30 12.75
N SER A 65 -1.36 0.41 13.27
CA SER A 65 -1.58 0.89 14.61
C SER A 65 -2.65 0.02 15.27
N LEU A 66 -2.22 -0.87 16.16
CA LEU A 66 -3.14 -1.78 16.82
C LEU A 66 -3.95 -2.55 15.79
N GLU A 67 -5.21 -2.22 15.64
CA GLU A 67 -6.09 -2.98 14.76
C GLU A 67 -6.37 -2.30 13.43
N ILE A 68 -5.67 -1.19 13.15
CA ILE A 68 -5.94 -0.42 11.95
C ILE A 68 -4.70 -0.34 11.09
N VAL A 69 -4.85 -0.72 9.82
CA VAL A 69 -3.83 -0.50 8.81
C VAL A 69 -4.29 0.68 7.98
N THR A 70 -3.49 1.74 7.98
CA THR A 70 -3.84 2.96 7.27
C THR A 70 -3.01 3.06 6.00
N ILE A 71 -3.68 3.15 4.87
CA ILE A 71 -3.01 3.25 3.57
C ILE A 71 -2.67 4.72 3.34
N GLU A 72 -1.37 4.99 3.30
CA GLU A 72 -0.87 6.35 3.22
C GLU A 72 -0.69 6.82 1.78
N GLU A 73 -0.08 5.99 0.94
CA GLU A 73 0.22 6.39 -0.43
C GLU A 73 0.26 5.19 -1.35
N VAL A 74 -0.03 5.43 -2.62
CA VAL A 74 0.16 4.46 -3.68
C VAL A 74 1.11 5.09 -4.69
N ARG A 75 2.27 4.47 -4.92
CA ARG A 75 3.33 5.02 -5.75
C ARG A 75 3.79 4.03 -6.80
N GLN A 76 4.34 4.53 -7.87
CA GLN A 76 4.98 3.67 -8.86
C GLN A 76 6.39 3.34 -8.40
N ARG A 77 6.79 2.09 -8.59
CA ARG A 77 8.08 1.65 -8.10
C ARG A 77 9.26 2.24 -8.84
N ASN A 78 9.10 2.48 -10.11
CA ASN A 78 10.23 2.92 -10.91
C ASN A 78 10.35 4.42 -11.04
N GLU A 79 9.73 5.14 -10.14
CA GLU A 79 9.92 6.59 -10.12
C GLU A 79 11.34 6.91 -9.76
N ARG A 80 11.88 7.92 -10.41
CA ARG A 80 13.25 8.28 -10.19
C ARG A 80 13.41 9.47 -9.32
N THR A 81 12.56 9.64 -8.39
CA THR A 81 12.58 10.82 -7.56
C THR A 81 13.68 10.79 -6.54
N TYR A 82 14.21 9.63 -6.26
CA TYR A 82 15.24 9.60 -5.26
C TYR A 82 16.50 9.25 -5.92
N LYS A 83 17.06 9.98 -6.54
CA LYS A 83 18.33 9.69 -7.10
C LYS A 83 19.42 9.83 -6.15
#